data_7f3d2ac31d156718d1e78ec36d94529c
#
_entry.id   7f3d2ac31d156718d1e78ec36d94529c
#
_cell.length_a   1.000
_cell.length_b   1.000
_cell.length_c   1.000
_cell.angle_alpha   90.00
_cell.angle_beta   90.00
_cell.angle_gamma   90.00
#
_symmetry.space_group_name_H-M   'P 1'
#
loop_
_entity.id
_entity.type
_entity.pdbx_description
1 polymer ?
#
loop_
_entity_poly.entity_id
_entity_poly.type
_entity_poly.pdbx_seq_one_letter_code
_entity_poly.pdbx_strand_id
1 'polypeptide(L)'
;KNWNIFNSQRYFIDNSFDFVVETVGIYKSTDLMGLACKYLIKQVNQLEYNLKHDLLKIKANNEHFSQGYDIYLTENDITMGYLLQSILLKYYLNKVISYVGYNKAHPHDSFSILRIQLISTDNTQISTMLLETFQRLKDIFVHFSKQF
;
A
#
# COMPACT_ATOMS: atom_id res chain seq x y z
N LYS A 1 1.84 11.61 -39.75
CA LYS A 1 0.94 12.43 -38.88
C LYS A 1 -0.11 11.57 -38.18
N ASN A 2 -0.84 10.72 -38.89
CA ASN A 2 -1.93 9.89 -38.31
C ASN A 2 -1.45 8.88 -37.28
N TRP A 3 -0.24 8.32 -37.45
CA TRP A 3 0.38 7.44 -36.44
C TRP A 3 0.52 8.12 -35.06
N ASN A 4 1.08 9.32 -35.05
CA ASN A 4 1.32 10.04 -33.80
C ASN A 4 0.03 10.47 -33.07
N ILE A 5 -1.07 10.67 -33.85
CA ILE A 5 -2.34 11.12 -33.25
C ILE A 5 -3.18 9.95 -32.73
N PHE A 6 -3.17 8.79 -33.40
CA PHE A 6 -4.08 7.69 -33.07
C PHE A 6 -3.35 6.46 -32.53
N ASN A 7 -2.30 6.01 -33.19
CA ASN A 7 -1.68 4.72 -32.87
C ASN A 7 -0.59 4.83 -31.82
N SER A 8 0.21 5.88 -31.80
CA SER A 8 1.28 6.04 -30.82
C SER A 8 0.76 6.14 -29.38
N GLN A 9 -0.45 6.66 -29.19
CA GLN A 9 -1.09 6.75 -27.86
C GLN A 9 -1.51 5.39 -27.30
N ARG A 10 -1.54 4.34 -28.11
CA ARG A 10 -1.86 2.97 -27.68
C ARG A 10 -0.63 2.15 -27.31
N TYR A 11 0.56 2.63 -27.66
CA TYR A 11 1.83 1.99 -27.34
C TYR A 11 2.46 2.73 -26.17
N PHE A 12 2.54 2.08 -25.04
CA PHE A 12 3.15 2.61 -23.83
C PHE A 12 3.94 1.49 -23.12
N ILE A 13 4.85 1.88 -22.28
CA ILE A 13 5.58 0.96 -21.39
C ILE A 13 4.82 0.92 -20.09
N ASP A 14 4.27 -0.23 -19.71
CA ASP A 14 3.34 -0.41 -18.58
C ASP A 14 3.91 0.04 -17.23
N ASN A 15 5.23 0.03 -17.09
CA ASN A 15 5.95 0.35 -15.85
C ASN A 15 6.81 1.61 -15.96
N SER A 16 6.54 2.49 -16.91
CA SER A 16 7.23 3.76 -17.11
C SER A 16 6.25 4.93 -17.01
N PHE A 17 6.55 5.89 -16.13
CA PHE A 17 5.70 7.03 -15.87
C PHE A 17 6.50 8.32 -15.88
N ASP A 18 5.97 9.35 -16.52
CA ASP A 18 6.50 10.71 -16.45
C ASP A 18 5.69 11.51 -15.42
N PHE A 19 6.37 12.08 -14.43
CA PHE A 19 5.73 12.90 -13.40
C PHE A 19 6.02 14.38 -13.68
N VAL A 20 4.95 15.16 -13.87
CA VAL A 20 5.02 16.62 -13.98
C VAL A 20 4.50 17.22 -12.69
N VAL A 21 5.38 17.91 -11.95
CA VAL A 21 5.04 18.54 -10.67
C VAL A 21 5.18 20.05 -10.80
N GLU A 22 4.05 20.74 -10.72
CA GLU A 22 3.98 22.20 -10.69
C GLU A 22 3.69 22.71 -9.28
N THR A 23 4.29 23.81 -8.88
CA THR A 23 4.10 24.41 -7.56
C THR A 23 3.56 25.83 -7.68
N VAL A 24 2.86 26.28 -6.65
CA VAL A 24 2.39 27.66 -6.51
C VAL A 24 3.41 28.59 -5.81
N GLY A 25 4.67 28.15 -5.69
CA GLY A 25 5.79 29.00 -5.27
C GLY A 25 6.20 28.92 -3.79
N ILE A 26 5.48 28.17 -2.93
CA ILE A 26 5.84 28.01 -1.50
C ILE A 26 6.98 27.02 -1.35
N TYR A 27 6.92 25.90 -2.08
CA TYR A 27 7.94 24.85 -2.08
C TYR A 27 8.48 24.64 -3.50
N LYS A 28 9.71 24.17 -3.62
CA LYS A 28 10.22 23.64 -4.89
C LYS A 28 9.57 22.30 -5.21
N SER A 29 9.41 21.98 -6.49
CA SER A 29 8.82 20.70 -6.92
C SER A 29 9.56 19.46 -6.37
N THR A 30 10.90 19.52 -6.31
CA THR A 30 11.74 18.48 -5.68
C THR A 30 11.44 18.32 -4.19
N ASP A 31 11.29 19.43 -3.46
CA ASP A 31 10.99 19.39 -2.03
C ASP A 31 9.63 18.75 -1.74
N LEU A 32 8.64 18.97 -2.63
CA LEU A 32 7.32 18.35 -2.51
C LEU A 32 7.39 16.83 -2.61
N MET A 33 8.22 16.29 -3.51
CA MET A 33 8.42 14.85 -3.62
C MET A 33 9.06 14.26 -2.35
N GLY A 34 10.07 14.95 -1.81
CA GLY A 34 10.68 14.57 -0.53
C GLY A 34 9.70 14.61 0.65
N LEU A 35 8.84 15.64 0.70
CA LEU A 35 7.79 15.77 1.72
C LEU A 35 6.73 14.67 1.59
N ALA A 36 6.31 14.32 0.37
CA ALA A 36 5.37 13.22 0.12
C ALA A 36 5.93 11.89 0.63
N CYS A 37 7.20 11.58 0.36
CA CYS A 37 7.85 10.38 0.90
C CYS A 37 7.87 10.38 2.44
N LYS A 38 8.21 11.51 3.07
CA LYS A 38 8.20 11.63 4.55
C LYS A 38 6.80 11.44 5.12
N TYR A 39 5.78 11.95 4.44
CA TYR A 39 4.38 11.76 4.85
C TYR A 39 3.98 10.28 4.80
N LEU A 40 4.30 9.58 3.73
CA LEU A 40 4.02 8.15 3.60
C LEU A 40 4.78 7.32 4.65
N ILE A 41 6.04 7.64 4.92
CA ILE A 41 6.82 7.00 6.00
C ILE A 41 6.14 7.22 7.36
N LYS A 42 5.65 8.44 7.63
CA LYS A 42 4.93 8.73 8.87
C LYS A 42 3.66 7.87 9.01
N GLN A 43 2.90 7.70 7.93
CA GLN A 43 1.72 6.82 7.95
C GLN A 43 2.09 5.36 8.20
N VAL A 44 3.14 4.85 7.56
CA VAL A 44 3.62 3.49 7.80
C VAL A 44 4.08 3.31 9.26
N ASN A 45 4.78 4.29 9.83
CA ASN A 45 5.19 4.26 11.24
C ASN A 45 3.98 4.24 12.19
N GLN A 46 2.91 4.96 11.85
CA GLN A 46 1.67 4.92 12.63
C GLN A 46 1.00 3.54 12.59
N LEU A 47 0.96 2.90 11.41
CA LEU A 47 0.44 1.53 11.28
C LEU A 47 1.28 0.53 12.06
N GLU A 48 2.60 0.65 12.01
CA GLU A 48 3.51 -0.19 12.80
C GLU A 48 3.30 -0.01 14.30
N TYR A 49 3.16 1.24 14.75
CA TYR A 49 2.83 1.54 16.15
C TYR A 49 1.50 0.91 16.56
N ASN A 50 0.46 1.08 15.75
CA ASN A 50 -0.86 0.51 16.01
C ASN A 50 -0.82 -1.02 16.08
N LEU A 51 -0.03 -1.66 15.22
CA LEU A 51 0.13 -3.13 15.25
C LEU A 51 0.85 -3.60 16.53
N LYS A 52 1.93 -2.91 16.93
CA LYS A 52 2.72 -3.27 18.11
C LYS A 52 1.98 -3.06 19.44
N HIS A 53 0.99 -2.18 19.45
CA HIS A 53 0.19 -1.87 20.64
C HIS A 53 -1.23 -2.45 20.60
N ASP A 54 -1.48 -3.42 19.71
CA ASP A 54 -2.78 -4.08 19.53
C ASP A 54 -3.95 -3.10 19.23
N LEU A 55 -3.63 -1.93 18.68
CA LEU A 55 -4.60 -0.94 18.24
C LEU A 55 -5.11 -1.20 16.81
N LEU A 56 -4.38 -1.99 16.04
CA LEU A 56 -4.78 -2.38 14.70
C LEU A 56 -5.81 -3.52 14.80
N LYS A 57 -7.05 -3.22 14.42
CA LYS A 57 -8.14 -4.18 14.49
C LYS A 57 -7.98 -5.24 13.40
N ILE A 58 -7.70 -6.47 13.81
CA ILE A 58 -7.63 -7.64 12.94
C ILE A 58 -8.74 -8.60 13.36
N LYS A 59 -9.61 -8.98 12.43
CA LYS A 59 -10.69 -9.94 12.67
C LYS A 59 -10.56 -11.16 11.77
N ALA A 60 -10.75 -12.34 12.33
CA ALA A 60 -10.94 -13.55 11.53
C ALA A 60 -12.24 -13.43 10.72
N ASN A 61 -12.17 -13.74 9.44
CA ASN A 61 -13.29 -13.76 8.52
C ASN A 61 -13.42 -15.16 7.93
N ASN A 62 -14.24 -15.98 8.58
CA ASN A 62 -14.47 -17.36 8.16
C ASN A 62 -15.69 -17.52 7.24
N GLU A 63 -16.39 -16.43 6.91
CA GLU A 63 -17.61 -16.48 6.09
C GLU A 63 -17.29 -16.82 4.62
N HIS A 64 -16.16 -16.36 4.13
CA HIS A 64 -15.78 -16.54 2.73
C HIS A 64 -14.50 -17.36 2.54
N PHE A 65 -13.65 -17.45 3.57
CA PHE A 65 -12.35 -18.13 3.51
C PHE A 65 -12.08 -18.87 4.81
N SER A 66 -11.63 -20.11 4.72
CA SER A 66 -11.35 -20.95 5.91
C SER A 66 -10.26 -20.40 6.83
N GLN A 67 -9.47 -19.42 6.37
CA GLN A 67 -8.36 -18.77 7.11
C GLN A 67 -8.21 -17.31 6.66
N GLY A 68 -9.36 -16.63 6.54
CA GLY A 68 -9.43 -15.24 6.15
C GLY A 68 -9.27 -14.30 7.34
N TYR A 69 -8.62 -13.17 7.12
CA TYR A 69 -8.46 -12.09 8.10
C TYR A 69 -8.74 -10.75 7.45
N ASP A 70 -9.56 -9.96 8.12
CA ASP A 70 -9.88 -8.59 7.75
C ASP A 70 -9.12 -7.64 8.67
N ILE A 71 -8.21 -6.87 8.08
CA ILE A 71 -7.42 -5.83 8.74
C ILE A 71 -8.11 -4.50 8.46
N TYR A 72 -8.56 -3.84 9.52
CA TYR A 72 -9.27 -2.56 9.43
C TYR A 72 -8.27 -1.42 9.46
N LEU A 73 -8.16 -0.70 8.35
CA LEU A 73 -7.34 0.48 8.22
C LEU A 73 -8.23 1.71 8.45
N THR A 74 -8.05 2.36 9.59
CA THR A 74 -8.74 3.61 9.94
C THR A 74 -7.85 4.79 9.61
N GLU A 75 -8.44 5.89 9.18
CA GLU A 75 -7.73 7.17 8.90
C GLU A 75 -6.63 7.08 7.82
N ASN A 76 -6.56 5.96 7.11
CA ASN A 76 -5.56 5.78 6.07
C ASN A 76 -6.14 6.06 4.69
N ASP A 77 -5.29 6.68 3.88
CA ASP A 77 -5.56 6.94 2.48
C ASP A 77 -5.71 5.64 1.68
N ILE A 78 -6.52 5.68 0.64
CA ILE A 78 -6.63 4.62 -0.36
C ILE A 78 -5.24 4.21 -0.89
N THR A 79 -4.35 5.19 -1.05
CA THR A 79 -2.95 4.98 -1.46
C THR A 79 -2.23 3.99 -0.56
N MET A 80 -2.33 4.13 0.77
CA MET A 80 -1.67 3.21 1.71
C MET A 80 -2.22 1.78 1.59
N GLY A 81 -3.54 1.63 1.41
CA GLY A 81 -4.16 0.33 1.22
C GLY A 81 -3.64 -0.39 -0.03
N TYR A 82 -3.54 0.29 -1.16
CA TYR A 82 -2.97 -0.29 -2.39
C TYR A 82 -1.47 -0.54 -2.30
N LEU A 83 -0.72 0.29 -1.59
CA LEU A 83 0.71 0.04 -1.35
C LEU A 83 0.91 -1.26 -0.54
N LEU A 84 0.16 -1.43 0.54
CA LEU A 84 0.20 -2.66 1.34
C LEU A 84 -0.18 -3.88 0.50
N GLN A 85 -1.28 -3.80 -0.24
CA GLN A 85 -1.71 -4.86 -1.14
C GLN A 85 -0.61 -5.24 -2.14
N SER A 86 0.02 -4.25 -2.78
CA SER A 86 1.05 -4.47 -3.81
C SER A 86 2.29 -5.17 -3.24
N ILE A 87 2.75 -4.77 -2.06
CA ILE A 87 3.89 -5.41 -1.40
C ILE A 87 3.54 -6.84 -0.99
N LEU A 88 2.36 -7.05 -0.40
CA LEU A 88 1.89 -8.37 -0.01
C LEU A 88 1.77 -9.32 -1.22
N LEU A 89 1.19 -8.86 -2.32
CA LEU A 89 1.12 -9.62 -3.56
C LEU A 89 2.51 -10.00 -4.07
N LYS A 90 3.43 -9.03 -4.11
CA LYS A 90 4.76 -9.23 -4.69
C LYS A 90 5.62 -10.23 -3.91
N TYR A 91 5.55 -10.23 -2.59
CA TYR A 91 6.52 -10.96 -1.75
C TYR A 91 5.95 -12.21 -1.08
N TYR A 92 4.63 -12.25 -0.83
CA TYR A 92 4.01 -13.29 -0.02
C TYR A 92 2.96 -14.14 -0.74
N LEU A 93 2.45 -13.71 -1.92
CA LEU A 93 1.49 -14.51 -2.68
C LEU A 93 2.06 -15.88 -3.05
N ASN A 94 1.26 -16.91 -2.87
CA ASN A 94 1.59 -18.32 -3.07
C ASN A 94 2.74 -18.85 -2.17
N LYS A 95 3.16 -18.10 -1.16
CA LYS A 95 4.14 -18.52 -0.16
C LYS A 95 3.52 -18.63 1.22
N VAL A 96 2.96 -17.55 1.70
CA VAL A 96 2.33 -17.39 3.01
C VAL A 96 0.84 -17.13 2.86
N ILE A 97 0.47 -16.35 1.83
CA ILE A 97 -0.91 -15.97 1.55
C ILE A 97 -1.36 -16.54 0.20
N SER A 98 -2.61 -16.94 0.14
CA SER A 98 -3.29 -17.38 -1.11
C SER A 98 -4.07 -16.23 -1.75
N TYR A 99 -4.47 -15.24 -0.96
CA TYR A 99 -5.21 -14.08 -1.44
C TYR A 99 -4.89 -12.84 -0.60
N VAL A 100 -4.86 -11.69 -1.27
CA VAL A 100 -4.92 -10.38 -0.64
C VAL A 100 -5.73 -9.41 -1.51
N GLY A 101 -6.61 -8.65 -0.88
CA GLY A 101 -7.42 -7.64 -1.55
C GLY A 101 -7.70 -6.47 -0.62
N TYR A 102 -7.55 -5.27 -1.16
CA TYR A 102 -7.93 -4.03 -0.49
C TYR A 102 -9.30 -3.57 -0.99
N ASN A 103 -10.16 -3.19 -0.07
CA ASN A 103 -11.48 -2.65 -0.38
C ASN A 103 -11.88 -1.53 0.57
N LYS A 104 -12.40 -0.45 0.01
CA LYS A 104 -13.16 0.57 0.74
C LYS A 104 -14.58 0.54 0.20
N ALA A 105 -15.51 0.02 0.99
CA ALA A 105 -16.87 -0.25 0.55
C ALA A 105 -17.60 1.02 0.11
N HIS A 106 -17.41 2.12 0.83
CA HIS A 106 -17.97 3.41 0.47
C HIS A 106 -16.93 4.53 0.68
N PRO A 107 -16.88 5.56 -0.19
CA PRO A 107 -15.95 6.68 -0.05
C PRO A 107 -16.03 7.41 1.30
N HIS A 108 -17.23 7.45 1.90
CA HIS A 108 -17.49 8.11 3.19
C HIS A 108 -17.24 7.22 4.42
N ASP A 109 -16.91 5.93 4.24
CA ASP A 109 -16.56 5.08 5.36
C ASP A 109 -15.29 5.57 6.04
N SER A 110 -15.29 5.57 7.37
CA SER A 110 -14.14 5.97 8.19
C SER A 110 -13.04 4.91 8.21
N PHE A 111 -13.27 3.75 7.62
CA PHE A 111 -12.32 2.63 7.55
C PHE A 111 -12.32 2.00 6.17
N SER A 112 -11.24 1.31 5.89
CA SER A 112 -11.11 0.40 4.76
C SER A 112 -10.63 -0.95 5.24
N ILE A 113 -10.76 -1.97 4.42
CA ILE A 113 -10.44 -3.36 4.78
C ILE A 113 -9.37 -3.89 3.85
N LEU A 114 -8.27 -4.36 4.44
CA LEU A 114 -7.30 -5.19 3.77
C LEU A 114 -7.57 -6.64 4.15
N ARG A 115 -8.12 -7.41 3.22
CA ARG A 115 -8.45 -8.82 3.41
C ARG A 115 -7.31 -9.69 2.97
N ILE A 116 -6.92 -10.63 3.82
CA ILE A 116 -5.83 -11.58 3.57
C ILE A 116 -6.33 -12.99 3.86
N GLN A 117 -5.97 -13.93 3.02
CA GLN A 117 -6.16 -15.36 3.28
C GLN A 117 -4.80 -16.04 3.44
N LEU A 118 -4.57 -16.66 4.59
CA LEU A 118 -3.36 -17.44 4.85
C LEU A 118 -3.46 -18.83 4.19
N ILE A 119 -2.29 -19.40 3.84
CA ILE A 119 -2.17 -20.79 3.39
C ILE A 119 -2.11 -21.73 4.61
N SER A 120 -1.49 -21.29 5.71
CA SER A 120 -1.33 -22.06 6.95
C SER A 120 -2.23 -21.53 8.07
N THR A 121 -2.48 -22.36 9.09
CA THR A 121 -3.31 -22.01 10.26
C THR A 121 -2.60 -21.15 11.31
N ASP A 122 -1.36 -20.74 11.08
CA ASP A 122 -0.53 -20.04 12.06
C ASP A 122 -0.79 -18.53 12.04
N ASN A 123 -1.57 -18.06 12.99
CA ASN A 123 -1.97 -16.64 13.12
C ASN A 123 -0.81 -15.71 13.47
N THR A 124 0.28 -16.22 14.06
CA THR A 124 1.44 -15.40 14.43
C THR A 124 2.15 -14.86 13.21
N GLN A 125 1.98 -15.50 12.06
CA GLN A 125 2.57 -15.09 10.80
C GLN A 125 2.03 -13.74 10.30
N ILE A 126 0.77 -13.37 10.62
CA ILE A 126 0.17 -12.11 10.15
C ILE A 126 0.95 -10.91 10.67
N SER A 127 1.19 -10.85 11.97
CA SER A 127 1.88 -9.71 12.59
C SER A 127 3.32 -9.59 12.07
N THR A 128 4.03 -10.70 11.95
CA THR A 128 5.39 -10.73 11.41
C THR A 128 5.41 -10.27 9.95
N MET A 129 4.52 -10.81 9.12
CA MET A 129 4.39 -10.44 7.71
C MET A 129 4.05 -8.96 7.52
N LEU A 130 3.16 -8.40 8.36
CA LEU A 130 2.81 -6.98 8.32
C LEU A 130 4.00 -6.10 8.73
N LEU A 131 4.74 -6.46 9.78
CA LEU A 131 5.94 -5.73 10.20
C LEU A 131 7.01 -5.70 9.10
N GLU A 132 7.25 -6.83 8.45
CA GLU A 132 8.17 -6.89 7.30
C GLU A 132 7.67 -6.06 6.13
N THR A 133 6.36 -6.08 5.86
CA THR A 133 5.73 -5.26 4.82
C THR A 133 5.92 -3.77 5.10
N PHE A 134 5.70 -3.34 6.35
CA PHE A 134 5.93 -1.96 6.77
C PHE A 134 7.40 -1.55 6.63
N GLN A 135 8.32 -2.42 7.00
CA GLN A 135 9.74 -2.14 6.85
C GLN A 135 10.13 -1.98 5.38
N ARG A 136 9.67 -2.86 4.50
CA ARG A 136 9.92 -2.78 3.05
C ARG A 136 9.37 -1.48 2.45
N LEU A 137 8.17 -1.05 2.84
CA LEU A 137 7.61 0.23 2.39
C LEU A 137 8.47 1.41 2.84
N LYS A 138 8.92 1.42 4.09
CA LYS A 138 9.81 2.47 4.60
C LYS A 138 11.12 2.52 3.81
N ASP A 139 11.73 1.37 3.54
CA ASP A 139 12.99 1.28 2.79
C ASP A 139 12.84 1.81 1.37
N ILE A 140 11.71 1.48 0.70
CA ILE A 140 11.40 2.00 -0.64
C ILE A 140 11.28 3.54 -0.59
N PHE A 141 10.51 4.11 0.33
CA PHE A 141 10.33 5.56 0.39
C PHE A 141 11.58 6.30 0.87
N VAL A 142 12.38 5.72 1.76
CA VAL A 142 13.68 6.28 2.15
C VAL A 142 14.64 6.27 0.95
N HIS A 143 14.68 5.19 0.19
CA HIS A 143 15.51 5.13 -1.02
C HIS A 143 15.05 6.16 -2.06
N PHE A 144 13.75 6.25 -2.28
CA PHE A 144 13.16 7.19 -3.25
C PHE A 144 13.40 8.66 -2.84
N SER A 145 13.24 8.98 -1.55
CA SER A 145 13.45 10.35 -1.04
C SER A 145 14.89 10.85 -1.14
N LYS A 146 15.88 9.97 -1.33
CA LYS A 146 17.28 10.35 -1.53
C LYS A 146 17.59 10.80 -2.96
N GLN A 147 16.65 10.63 -3.88
CA GLN A 147 16.82 11.00 -5.28
C GLN A 147 16.39 12.44 -5.56
N PHE A 148 15.75 13.06 -4.59
CA PHE A 148 15.25 14.43 -4.60
C PHE A 148 15.85 15.26 -3.47
#